data_48b9588df23c5a5a05b85951bf5308af
#
_entry.id   48b9588df23c5a5a05b85951bf5308af
#
_cell.length_a   1.000
_cell.length_b   1.000
_cell.length_c   1.000
_cell.angle_alpha   90.00
_cell.angle_beta   90.00
_cell.angle_gamma   90.00
#
_symmetry.space_group_name_H-M   'P 1'
#
loop_
_entity.id
_entity.type
_entity.pdbx_description
1 polymer ?
#
loop_
_entity_poly.entity_id
_entity_poly.type
_entity_poly.pdbx_seq_one_letter_code
_entity_poly.pdbx_strand_id
1 'polypeptide(L)'
;MKNQKNRSMKVHAQSGYNYKATPTIILKGQWLQEMGFEIGDYISVSCEDGKLIITLDAEKAEIAKAEAEFMEKEMKKLQKKFQKEKEMIHAQFVAERLHSMLQKERYSNYG
;
A
#
# COMPACT_ATOMS: atom_id res chain seq x y z
N MET A 1 -34.19 -9.35 12.83
CA MET A 1 -34.28 -10.55 12.02
C MET A 1 -33.62 -10.33 10.67
N LYS A 2 -32.72 -11.23 10.32
CA LYS A 2 -31.96 -11.09 9.08
C LYS A 2 -32.79 -11.57 7.91
N ASN A 3 -32.90 -10.76 6.89
CA ASN A 3 -33.52 -11.14 5.66
C ASN A 3 -32.59 -12.05 4.88
N GLN A 4 -32.93 -13.32 4.81
CA GLN A 4 -32.23 -14.24 3.95
C GLN A 4 -32.74 -14.05 2.52
N LYS A 5 -31.89 -13.49 1.69
CA LYS A 5 -32.18 -13.34 0.28
C LYS A 5 -31.30 -14.32 -0.49
N ASN A 6 -31.96 -15.21 -1.21
CA ASN A 6 -31.25 -16.13 -2.09
C ASN A 6 -31.06 -15.47 -3.45
N ARG A 7 -29.88 -15.57 -3.99
CA ARG A 7 -29.57 -15.05 -5.31
C ARG A 7 -29.09 -16.19 -6.18
N SER A 8 -29.68 -16.31 -7.32
CA SER A 8 -29.23 -17.31 -8.30
C SER A 8 -28.19 -16.70 -9.20
N MET A 9 -27.10 -17.38 -9.31
CA MET A 9 -25.97 -16.94 -10.14
C MET A 9 -25.40 -18.09 -10.90
N LYS A 10 -24.68 -17.78 -11.97
CA LYS A 10 -24.04 -18.77 -12.79
C LYS A 10 -22.53 -18.68 -12.62
N VAL A 11 -21.88 -19.82 -12.57
CA VAL A 11 -20.43 -19.87 -12.61
C VAL A 11 -20.00 -19.53 -14.03
N HIS A 12 -19.16 -18.52 -14.17
CA HIS A 12 -18.69 -18.06 -15.46
C HIS A 12 -17.30 -18.62 -15.76
N ALA A 13 -16.93 -18.57 -17.01
CA ALA A 13 -15.58 -18.92 -17.43
C ALA A 13 -14.77 -17.64 -17.58
N GLN A 14 -13.57 -17.67 -17.05
CA GLN A 14 -12.62 -16.58 -17.24
C GLN A 14 -11.31 -17.16 -17.74
N SER A 15 -10.65 -16.48 -18.66
CA SER A 15 -9.37 -16.91 -19.18
C SER A 15 -8.31 -16.84 -18.08
N GLY A 16 -7.73 -18.00 -17.78
CA GLY A 16 -6.65 -18.09 -16.81
C GLY A 16 -5.31 -18.19 -17.51
N TYR A 17 -4.34 -18.67 -16.78
CA TYR A 17 -2.99 -18.89 -17.28
C TYR A 17 -3.04 -19.88 -18.46
N ASN A 18 -2.33 -19.58 -19.54
CA ASN A 18 -2.28 -20.36 -20.76
C ASN A 18 -3.64 -20.48 -21.49
N TYR A 19 -4.47 -19.47 -21.33
CA TYR A 19 -5.79 -19.39 -21.99
C TYR A 19 -6.77 -20.50 -21.62
N LYS A 20 -6.52 -21.19 -20.51
CA LYS A 20 -7.45 -22.17 -20.00
C LYS A 20 -8.60 -21.47 -19.30
N ALA A 21 -9.82 -21.90 -19.61
CA ALA A 21 -11.00 -21.38 -18.95
C ALA A 21 -11.01 -21.80 -17.48
N THR A 22 -11.20 -20.83 -16.59
CA THR A 22 -11.24 -21.06 -15.15
C THR A 22 -12.64 -20.76 -14.63
N PRO A 23 -13.22 -21.64 -13.80
CA PRO A 23 -14.51 -21.33 -13.17
C PRO A 23 -14.40 -20.08 -12.30
N THR A 24 -15.34 -19.18 -12.48
CA THR A 24 -15.32 -17.89 -11.79
C THR A 24 -16.70 -17.56 -11.23
N ILE A 25 -16.72 -17.13 -9.97
CA ILE A 25 -17.92 -16.62 -9.30
C ILE A 25 -17.67 -15.17 -8.98
N ILE A 26 -18.53 -14.30 -9.47
CA ILE A 26 -18.43 -12.88 -9.23
C ILE A 26 -19.59 -12.45 -8.35
N LEU A 27 -19.26 -11.91 -7.18
CA LEU A 27 -20.21 -11.34 -6.25
C LEU A 27 -20.08 -9.82 -6.32
N LYS A 28 -21.12 -9.16 -6.77
CA LYS A 28 -21.07 -7.73 -6.99
C LYS A 28 -22.42 -7.08 -6.72
N GLY A 29 -22.40 -5.99 -6.01
CA GLY A 29 -23.63 -5.23 -5.77
C GLY A 29 -23.66 -4.58 -4.40
N GLN A 30 -24.55 -3.62 -4.25
CA GLN A 30 -24.73 -2.93 -2.98
C GLN A 30 -25.25 -3.84 -1.87
N TRP A 31 -25.87 -4.95 -2.25
CA TRP A 31 -26.33 -5.93 -1.27
C TRP A 31 -25.21 -6.49 -0.40
N LEU A 32 -23.98 -6.46 -0.90
CA LEU A 32 -22.80 -6.87 -0.10
C LEU A 32 -22.59 -5.91 1.06
N GLN A 33 -22.75 -4.63 0.80
CA GLN A 33 -22.62 -3.61 1.85
C GLN A 33 -23.74 -3.75 2.89
N GLU A 34 -24.96 -4.05 2.45
CA GLU A 34 -26.06 -4.31 3.34
C GLU A 34 -25.82 -5.49 4.27
N MET A 35 -25.02 -6.45 3.84
CA MET A 35 -24.64 -7.61 4.65
C MET A 35 -23.41 -7.37 5.52
N GLY A 36 -22.83 -6.18 5.45
CA GLY A 36 -21.68 -5.82 6.28
C GLY A 36 -20.32 -5.89 5.60
N PHE A 37 -20.29 -6.17 4.31
CA PHE A 37 -19.04 -6.20 3.55
C PHE A 37 -18.80 -4.85 2.90
N GLU A 38 -17.76 -4.17 3.31
CA GLU A 38 -17.43 -2.84 2.78
C GLU A 38 -16.18 -2.89 1.92
N ILE A 39 -16.04 -1.89 1.07
CA ILE A 39 -14.88 -1.78 0.20
C ILE A 39 -13.63 -1.66 1.06
N GLY A 40 -12.65 -2.51 0.77
CA GLY A 40 -11.40 -2.55 1.52
C GLY A 40 -11.37 -3.59 2.62
N ASP A 41 -12.50 -4.20 2.94
CA ASP A 41 -12.55 -5.24 3.95
C ASP A 41 -11.79 -6.49 3.51
N TYR A 42 -11.19 -7.15 4.47
CA TYR A 42 -10.59 -8.46 4.25
C TYR A 42 -11.61 -9.54 4.55
N ILE A 43 -11.63 -10.56 3.71
CA ILE A 43 -12.56 -11.67 3.85
C ILE A 43 -11.81 -12.99 3.89
N SER A 44 -12.45 -13.96 4.50
CA SER A 44 -11.98 -15.34 4.51
C SER A 44 -13.00 -16.20 3.80
N VAL A 45 -12.55 -17.08 2.93
CA VAL A 45 -13.42 -17.97 2.17
C VAL A 45 -13.14 -19.41 2.61
N SER A 46 -14.13 -20.02 3.25
CA SER A 46 -14.06 -21.43 3.64
C SER A 46 -14.64 -22.28 2.54
N CYS A 47 -13.90 -23.28 2.08
CA CYS A 47 -14.27 -24.11 0.95
C CYS A 47 -14.66 -25.51 1.42
N GLU A 48 -15.86 -25.91 1.10
CA GLU A 48 -16.35 -27.26 1.33
C GLU A 48 -16.97 -27.74 0.03
N ASP A 49 -17.18 -29.04 -0.10
CA ASP A 49 -17.81 -29.59 -1.31
C ASP A 49 -19.15 -28.92 -1.61
N GLY A 50 -19.22 -28.25 -2.74
CA GLY A 50 -20.46 -27.59 -3.18
C GLY A 50 -20.87 -26.39 -2.36
N LYS A 51 -19.96 -25.87 -1.50
CA LYS A 51 -20.31 -24.79 -0.59
C LYS A 51 -19.13 -23.86 -0.35
N LEU A 52 -19.39 -22.57 -0.40
CA LEU A 52 -18.39 -21.55 -0.05
C LEU A 52 -18.99 -20.69 1.06
N ILE A 53 -18.23 -20.48 2.14
CA ILE A 53 -18.64 -19.60 3.23
C ILE A 53 -17.68 -18.43 3.26
N ILE A 54 -18.22 -17.23 3.10
CA ILE A 54 -17.45 -16.00 3.07
C ILE A 54 -17.74 -15.22 4.34
N THR A 55 -16.69 -14.92 5.10
CA THR A 55 -16.82 -14.16 6.35
C THR A 55 -15.80 -13.02 6.37
N LEU A 56 -16.09 -12.01 7.18
CA LEU A 56 -15.14 -10.93 7.41
C LEU A 56 -13.94 -11.46 8.21
N ASP A 57 -12.75 -11.06 7.79
CA ASP A 57 -11.51 -11.48 8.45
C ASP A 57 -10.97 -10.34 9.30
N ALA A 58 -11.45 -10.26 10.53
CA ALA A 58 -11.06 -9.20 11.46
C ALA A 58 -9.60 -9.28 11.85
N GLU A 59 -9.07 -10.49 11.99
CA GLU A 59 -7.67 -10.70 12.36
C GLU A 59 -6.73 -10.16 11.30
N LYS A 60 -6.99 -10.48 10.05
CA LYS A 60 -6.19 -9.97 8.95
C LYS A 60 -6.27 -8.46 8.83
N ALA A 61 -7.45 -7.88 9.09
CA ALA A 61 -7.64 -6.45 9.09
C ALA A 61 -6.79 -5.77 10.17
N GLU A 62 -6.71 -6.35 11.35
CA GLU A 62 -5.89 -5.84 12.43
C GLU A 62 -4.40 -5.89 12.10
N ILE A 63 -3.95 -6.99 11.52
CA ILE A 63 -2.56 -7.14 11.09
C ILE A 63 -2.21 -6.11 10.02
N ALA A 64 -3.07 -5.91 9.04
CA ALA A 64 -2.85 -4.94 7.98
C ALA A 64 -2.77 -3.52 8.53
N LYS A 65 -3.62 -3.19 9.50
CA LYS A 65 -3.61 -1.89 10.15
C LYS A 65 -2.31 -1.66 10.92
N ALA A 66 -1.89 -2.66 11.68
CA ALA A 66 -0.64 -2.59 12.45
C ALA A 66 0.57 -2.42 11.52
N GLU A 67 0.57 -3.14 10.41
CA GLU A 67 1.64 -3.05 9.41
C GLU A 67 1.69 -1.65 8.80
N ALA A 68 0.54 -1.09 8.45
CA ALA A 68 0.45 0.25 7.87
C ALA A 68 0.97 1.31 8.85
N GLU A 69 0.61 1.20 10.11
CA GLU A 69 1.08 2.13 11.14
C GLU A 69 2.59 2.04 11.35
N PHE A 70 3.11 0.82 11.35
CA PHE A 70 4.55 0.59 11.46
C PHE A 70 5.29 1.20 10.28
N MET A 71 4.82 0.96 9.06
CA MET A 71 5.44 1.51 7.85
C MET A 71 5.41 3.02 7.85
N GLU A 72 4.33 3.62 8.29
CA GLU A 72 4.22 5.07 8.37
C GLU A 72 5.26 5.67 9.32
N LYS A 73 5.45 5.05 10.49
CA LYS A 73 6.45 5.50 11.45
C LYS A 73 7.86 5.40 10.89
N GLU A 74 8.16 4.27 10.25
CA GLU A 74 9.49 4.07 9.68
C GLU A 74 9.76 5.04 8.52
N MET A 75 8.75 5.31 7.71
CA MET A 75 8.86 6.28 6.61
C MET A 75 9.15 7.68 7.14
N LYS A 76 8.49 8.08 8.22
CA LYS A 76 8.74 9.38 8.83
C LYS A 76 10.16 9.51 9.36
N LYS A 77 10.69 8.44 9.95
CA LYS A 77 12.07 8.41 10.42
C LYS A 77 13.05 8.55 9.27
N LEU A 78 12.80 7.85 8.18
CA LEU A 78 13.64 7.94 6.99
C LEU A 78 13.60 9.33 6.36
N GLN A 79 12.44 9.96 6.33
CA GLN A 79 12.31 11.32 5.81
C GLN A 79 13.11 12.31 6.64
N LYS A 80 13.07 12.21 7.96
CA LYS A 80 13.85 13.07 8.84
C LYS A 80 15.34 12.87 8.64
N LYS A 81 15.77 11.62 8.52
CA LYS A 81 17.17 11.28 8.30
C LYS A 81 17.65 11.81 6.94
N PHE A 82 16.85 11.61 5.93
CA PHE A 82 17.14 12.11 4.59
C PHE A 82 17.26 13.63 4.58
N GLN A 83 16.37 14.32 5.27
CA GLN A 83 16.39 15.79 5.34
C GLN A 83 17.66 16.28 6.02
N LYS A 84 18.08 15.66 7.11
CA LYS A 84 19.32 16.00 7.79
C LYS A 84 20.53 15.80 6.89
N GLU A 85 20.59 14.67 6.20
CA GLU A 85 21.70 14.38 5.29
C GLU A 85 21.75 15.38 4.14
N LYS A 86 20.59 15.74 3.61
CA LYS A 86 20.48 16.73 2.56
C LYS A 86 21.01 18.09 3.02
N GLU A 87 20.66 18.51 4.23
CA GLU A 87 21.14 19.76 4.82
C GLU A 87 22.65 19.75 5.03
N MET A 88 23.19 18.62 5.48
CA MET A 88 24.63 18.46 5.67
C MET A 88 25.39 18.55 4.36
N ILE A 89 24.89 17.89 3.32
CA ILE A 89 25.48 17.93 1.99
C ILE A 89 25.46 19.35 1.44
N HIS A 90 24.35 20.05 1.61
CA HIS A 90 24.22 21.43 1.17
C HIS A 90 25.21 22.34 1.90
N ALA A 91 25.32 22.18 3.23
CA ALA A 91 26.26 22.95 4.03
C ALA A 91 27.71 22.70 3.58
N GLN A 92 28.03 21.47 3.27
CA GLN A 92 29.36 21.11 2.75
C GLN A 92 29.63 21.80 1.42
N PHE A 93 28.67 21.79 0.52
CA PHE A 93 28.77 22.44 -0.77
C PHE A 93 29.04 23.95 -0.60
N VAL A 94 28.27 24.61 0.27
CA VAL A 94 28.42 26.03 0.54
C VAL A 94 29.81 26.33 1.10
N ALA A 95 30.28 25.51 2.04
CA ALA A 95 31.62 25.69 2.64
C ALA A 95 32.73 25.55 1.60
N GLU A 96 32.63 24.55 0.73
CA GLU A 96 33.61 24.34 -0.33
C GLU A 96 33.61 25.48 -1.35
N ARG A 97 32.43 25.97 -1.68
CA ARG A 97 32.29 27.08 -2.62
C ARG A 97 32.91 28.35 -2.05
N LEU A 98 32.66 28.63 -0.78
CA LEU A 98 33.20 29.79 -0.10
C LEU A 98 34.71 29.73 -0.01
N HIS A 99 35.27 28.56 0.31
CA HIS A 99 36.69 28.35 0.37
C HIS A 99 37.35 28.60 -0.99
N SER A 100 36.72 28.08 -2.05
CA SER A 100 37.21 28.28 -3.43
C SER A 100 37.19 29.78 -3.81
N MET A 101 36.18 30.51 -3.42
CA MET A 101 36.07 31.94 -3.68
C MET A 101 37.15 32.72 -2.95
N LEU A 102 37.44 32.38 -1.71
CA LEU A 102 38.46 33.03 -0.91
C LEU A 102 39.85 32.78 -1.52
N GLN A 103 40.11 31.60 -2.04
CA GLN A 103 41.37 31.29 -2.73
C GLN A 103 41.53 32.10 -4.01
N LYS A 104 40.48 32.29 -4.76
CA LYS A 104 40.49 33.11 -5.97
C LYS A 104 40.85 34.57 -5.67
N GLU A 105 40.30 35.13 -4.63
CA GLU A 105 40.63 36.49 -4.21
C GLU A 105 42.07 36.63 -3.79
N ARG A 106 42.60 35.62 -3.12
CA ARG A 106 44.03 35.57 -2.75
C ARG A 106 44.92 35.64 -3.98
N TYR A 107 44.60 34.87 -5.00
CA TYR A 107 45.39 34.86 -6.24
C TYR A 107 45.22 36.15 -7.02
N SER A 108 44.08 36.77 -6.99
CA SER A 108 43.87 38.03 -7.70
C SER A 108 44.69 39.18 -7.10
N ASN A 109 45.01 39.14 -5.83
CA ASN A 109 45.77 40.18 -5.17
C ASN A 109 47.28 40.14 -5.51
N TYR A 110 47.73 39.08 -6.14
CA TYR A 110 49.14 38.94 -6.56
C TYR A 110 49.36 39.21 -8.04
N GLY A 111 48.29 39.53 -8.75
CA GLY A 111 48.37 39.74 -10.19
C GLY A 111 48.57 41.20 -10.60
#